data_99e4b38928b9db3b4cf812c22e8097a7
#
_entry.id   99e4b38928b9db3b4cf812c22e8097a7
#
_cell.length_a   1.000
_cell.length_b   1.000
_cell.length_c   1.000
_cell.angle_alpha   90.00
_cell.angle_beta   90.00
_cell.angle_gamma   90.00
#
_symmetry.space_group_name_H-M   'P 1'
#
loop_
_entity.id
_entity.type
_entity.pdbx_description
1 polymer ?
#
loop_
_entity_poly.entity_id
_entity_poly.type
_entity_poly.pdbx_seq_one_letter_code
_entity_poly.pdbx_strand_id
1 'polypeptide(L)'
;MPRKRTGHDAACYYDGKLLGRCTRADSEAYCTLMKACGGDAARVLREYAYFSPELRAILEKAALIQSDRDRTGGMFHAPQTSPWGPVQTCDTLCPGVFLVTTASHGGTMVASEAAAILSPAAKKCGFKDKGYLCFEEDAQESVVLRELLDKKLWKVPDRIRDKAAFEENINRSIRQYNPDYWRSRQSGIEAAKEARQ
;
A
#
# COMPACT_ATOMS: atom_id res chain seq x y z
N MET A 1 3.59 2.55 -52.37
CA MET A 1 2.60 1.76 -51.60
C MET A 1 2.55 2.29 -50.19
N PRO A 2 1.40 2.79 -49.69
CA PRO A 2 1.33 3.23 -48.28
C PRO A 2 1.43 2.03 -47.37
N ARG A 3 2.32 2.09 -46.36
CA ARG A 3 2.43 1.10 -45.30
C ARG A 3 1.09 1.08 -44.54
N LYS A 4 0.41 -0.08 -44.52
CA LYS A 4 -0.71 -0.33 -43.59
C LYS A 4 -0.22 -0.03 -42.18
N ARG A 5 -0.73 1.02 -41.54
CA ARG A 5 -0.58 1.24 -40.10
C ARG A 5 -1.22 0.04 -39.40
N THR A 6 -0.45 -0.77 -38.75
CA THR A 6 -0.94 -1.81 -37.83
C THR A 6 -1.50 -1.07 -36.63
N GLY A 7 -2.83 -1.16 -36.41
CA GLY A 7 -3.61 -0.32 -35.54
C GLY A 7 -3.46 -0.58 -34.03
N HIS A 8 -2.23 -0.61 -33.51
CA HIS A 8 -1.96 -0.69 -32.07
C HIS A 8 -1.52 0.69 -31.55
N ASP A 9 -2.44 1.66 -31.64
CA ASP A 9 -2.15 3.07 -31.32
C ASP A 9 -2.41 3.41 -29.85
N ALA A 10 -2.93 2.48 -29.04
CA ALA A 10 -3.25 2.67 -27.64
C ALA A 10 -2.49 1.69 -26.73
N ALA A 11 -2.37 2.04 -25.46
CA ALA A 11 -1.78 1.19 -24.42
C ALA A 11 -2.70 1.15 -23.20
N CYS A 12 -2.90 -0.04 -22.65
CA CYS A 12 -3.67 -0.24 -21.43
C CYS A 12 -2.73 -0.47 -20.26
N TYR A 13 -3.11 0.09 -19.10
CA TYR A 13 -2.37 -0.01 -17.84
C TYR A 13 -3.29 -0.49 -16.73
N TYR A 14 -2.72 -1.18 -15.76
CA TYR A 14 -3.35 -1.53 -14.50
C TYR A 14 -2.33 -1.37 -13.38
N ASP A 15 -2.68 -0.60 -12.36
CA ASP A 15 -1.81 -0.33 -11.22
C ASP A 15 -0.40 0.16 -11.64
N GLY A 16 -0.36 1.10 -12.60
CA GLY A 16 0.88 1.66 -13.15
C GLY A 16 1.68 0.72 -14.07
N LYS A 17 1.30 -0.54 -14.22
CA LYS A 17 1.98 -1.53 -15.07
C LYS A 17 1.37 -1.56 -16.46
N LEU A 18 2.22 -1.57 -17.49
CA LEU A 18 1.79 -1.73 -18.89
C LEU A 18 1.27 -3.16 -19.11
N LEU A 19 0.00 -3.29 -19.46
CA LEU A 19 -0.63 -4.57 -19.80
C LEU A 19 -0.35 -4.98 -21.24
N GLY A 20 -0.40 -4.04 -22.16
CA GLY A 20 -0.14 -4.28 -23.58
C GLY A 20 -0.52 -3.09 -24.44
N ARG A 21 -0.19 -3.20 -25.73
CA ARG A 21 -0.68 -2.31 -26.78
C ARG A 21 -1.89 -2.92 -27.46
N CYS A 22 -2.85 -2.10 -27.84
CA CYS A 22 -4.12 -2.52 -28.46
C CYS A 22 -4.65 -1.45 -29.40
N THR A 23 -5.76 -1.73 -30.05
CA THR A 23 -6.48 -0.72 -30.81
C THR A 23 -7.09 0.32 -29.87
N ARG A 24 -7.41 1.49 -30.40
CA ARG A 24 -8.10 2.52 -29.63
C ARG A 24 -9.46 2.03 -29.13
N ALA A 25 -10.20 1.28 -29.97
CA ALA A 25 -11.48 0.68 -29.59
C ALA A 25 -11.35 -0.30 -28.40
N ASP A 26 -10.33 -1.15 -28.39
CA ASP A 26 -10.08 -2.07 -27.28
C ASP A 26 -9.69 -1.31 -25.99
N SER A 27 -8.93 -0.22 -26.10
CA SER A 27 -8.57 0.61 -24.96
C SER A 27 -9.79 1.30 -24.35
N GLU A 28 -10.70 1.83 -25.18
CA GLU A 28 -11.96 2.44 -24.75
C GLU A 28 -12.89 1.38 -24.11
N ALA A 29 -12.98 0.18 -24.72
CA ALA A 29 -13.73 -0.95 -24.19
C ALA A 29 -13.16 -1.41 -22.84
N TYR A 30 -11.83 -1.53 -22.70
CA TYR A 30 -11.15 -1.85 -21.44
C TYR A 30 -11.54 -0.86 -20.34
N CYS A 31 -11.40 0.43 -20.58
CA CYS A 31 -11.74 1.47 -19.60
C CYS A 31 -13.22 1.42 -19.19
N THR A 32 -14.12 1.21 -20.14
CA THR A 32 -15.56 1.14 -19.91
C THR A 32 -15.94 -0.08 -19.07
N LEU A 33 -15.42 -1.26 -19.42
CA LEU A 33 -15.69 -2.52 -18.73
C LEU A 33 -15.09 -2.53 -17.31
N MET A 34 -13.84 -2.05 -17.16
CA MET A 34 -13.20 -1.93 -15.85
C MET A 34 -13.99 -0.98 -14.93
N LYS A 35 -14.46 0.16 -15.47
CA LYS A 35 -15.31 1.08 -14.71
C LYS A 35 -16.64 0.45 -14.30
N ALA A 36 -17.30 -0.28 -15.20
CA ALA A 36 -18.57 -0.96 -14.93
C ALA A 36 -18.44 -2.04 -13.87
N CYS A 37 -17.30 -2.73 -13.79
CA CYS A 37 -17.01 -3.78 -12.82
C CYS A 37 -16.22 -3.29 -11.59
N GLY A 38 -16.12 -1.98 -11.35
CA GLY A 38 -15.44 -1.43 -10.18
C GLY A 38 -13.93 -1.67 -10.15
N GLY A 39 -13.29 -1.83 -11.32
CA GLY A 39 -11.87 -2.12 -11.45
C GLY A 39 -11.51 -3.61 -11.34
N ASP A 40 -12.48 -4.50 -11.23
CA ASP A 40 -12.29 -5.95 -11.10
C ASP A 40 -12.23 -6.63 -12.48
N ALA A 41 -11.01 -6.89 -12.97
CA ALA A 41 -10.77 -7.54 -14.26
C ALA A 41 -11.26 -9.00 -14.31
N ALA A 42 -11.19 -9.72 -13.19
CA ALA A 42 -11.70 -11.09 -13.11
C ALA A 42 -13.22 -11.11 -13.21
N ARG A 43 -13.89 -10.12 -12.66
CA ARG A 43 -15.33 -9.91 -12.81
C ARG A 43 -15.70 -9.60 -14.26
N VAL A 44 -14.96 -8.73 -14.95
CA VAL A 44 -15.16 -8.46 -16.38
C VAL A 44 -15.11 -9.75 -17.19
N LEU A 45 -14.09 -10.58 -16.98
CA LEU A 45 -13.92 -11.86 -17.68
C LEU A 45 -15.04 -12.86 -17.41
N ARG A 46 -15.70 -12.80 -16.25
CA ARG A 46 -16.84 -13.66 -15.91
C ARG A 46 -18.17 -13.17 -16.48
N GLU A 47 -18.40 -11.86 -16.46
CA GLU A 47 -19.71 -11.28 -16.80
C GLU A 47 -19.89 -11.00 -18.30
N TYR A 48 -18.79 -10.89 -19.05
CA TYR A 48 -18.81 -10.58 -20.47
C TYR A 48 -18.18 -11.69 -21.31
N ALA A 49 -18.84 -12.11 -22.38
CA ALA A 49 -18.44 -13.28 -23.17
C ALA A 49 -17.58 -12.94 -24.41
N TYR A 50 -17.71 -11.73 -24.95
CA TYR A 50 -17.13 -11.38 -26.24
C TYR A 50 -16.07 -10.30 -26.10
N PHE A 51 -14.82 -10.67 -26.41
CA PHE A 51 -13.65 -9.80 -26.44
C PHE A 51 -12.85 -10.05 -27.72
N SER A 52 -12.18 -9.01 -28.22
CA SER A 52 -11.09 -9.23 -29.16
C SER A 52 -9.99 -10.05 -28.47
N PRO A 53 -9.15 -10.80 -29.23
CA PRO A 53 -8.02 -11.52 -28.62
C PRO A 53 -7.09 -10.62 -27.82
N GLU A 54 -6.86 -9.39 -28.30
CA GLU A 54 -6.01 -8.39 -27.67
C GLU A 54 -6.61 -7.89 -26.36
N LEU A 55 -7.91 -7.53 -26.37
CA LEU A 55 -8.60 -7.09 -25.17
C LEU A 55 -8.68 -8.19 -24.11
N ARG A 56 -8.94 -9.43 -24.52
CA ARG A 56 -8.92 -10.59 -23.62
C ARG A 56 -7.54 -10.74 -22.94
N ALA A 57 -6.45 -10.71 -23.71
CA ALA A 57 -5.09 -10.83 -23.16
C ALA A 57 -4.76 -9.70 -22.18
N ILE A 58 -5.25 -8.48 -22.43
CA ILE A 58 -5.10 -7.34 -21.52
C ILE A 58 -5.86 -7.59 -20.22
N LEU A 59 -7.12 -8.03 -20.29
CA LEU A 59 -7.94 -8.33 -19.12
C LEU A 59 -7.38 -9.49 -18.29
N GLU A 60 -6.88 -10.55 -18.94
CA GLU A 60 -6.23 -11.68 -18.26
C GLU A 60 -4.97 -11.24 -17.50
N LYS A 61 -4.13 -10.38 -18.11
CA LYS A 61 -2.98 -9.79 -17.42
C LYS A 61 -3.39 -8.92 -16.24
N ALA A 62 -4.45 -8.10 -16.41
CA ALA A 62 -4.97 -7.29 -15.31
C ALA A 62 -5.47 -8.17 -14.18
N ALA A 63 -6.21 -9.24 -14.48
CA ALA A 63 -6.70 -10.20 -13.49
C ALA A 63 -5.57 -10.95 -12.76
N LEU A 64 -4.48 -11.29 -13.47
CA LEU A 64 -3.28 -11.88 -12.85
C LEU A 64 -2.62 -10.91 -11.86
N ILE A 65 -2.41 -9.65 -12.26
CA ILE A 65 -1.84 -8.63 -11.37
C ILE A 65 -2.75 -8.42 -10.16
N GLN A 66 -4.07 -8.39 -10.38
CA GLN A 66 -5.06 -8.31 -9.31
C GLN A 66 -4.99 -9.51 -8.38
N SER A 67 -4.97 -10.74 -8.90
CA SER A 67 -4.83 -11.97 -8.12
C SER A 67 -3.51 -12.03 -7.34
N ASP A 68 -2.40 -11.58 -7.91
CA ASP A 68 -1.12 -11.48 -7.21
C ASP A 68 -1.17 -10.43 -6.09
N ARG A 69 -1.80 -9.30 -6.34
CA ARG A 69 -2.07 -8.27 -5.35
C ARG A 69 -2.97 -8.81 -4.23
N ASP A 70 -4.03 -9.57 -4.56
CA ASP A 70 -4.94 -10.19 -3.59
C ASP A 70 -4.24 -11.28 -2.76
N ARG A 71 -3.33 -12.06 -3.35
CA ARG A 71 -2.49 -13.02 -2.62
C ARG A 71 -1.42 -12.37 -1.74
N THR A 72 -0.85 -11.25 -2.19
CA THR A 72 0.27 -10.59 -1.52
C THR A 72 -0.14 -9.45 -0.57
N GLY A 73 -1.40 -9.01 -0.59
CA GLY A 73 -1.84 -7.89 0.24
C GLY A 73 -3.22 -7.31 -0.08
N GLY A 74 -3.99 -7.88 -0.99
CA GLY A 74 -5.30 -7.36 -1.43
C GLY A 74 -6.47 -7.59 -0.46
N MET A 75 -6.19 -8.11 0.74
CA MET A 75 -7.20 -8.17 1.81
C MET A 75 -7.46 -6.79 2.43
N PHE A 76 -6.64 -5.77 2.09
CA PHE A 76 -6.72 -4.46 2.71
C PHE A 76 -6.97 -3.37 1.67
N HIS A 77 -8.08 -2.66 1.80
CA HIS A 77 -8.38 -1.50 0.96
C HIS A 77 -7.67 -0.25 1.48
N ALA A 78 -7.16 0.58 0.56
CA ALA A 78 -6.64 1.88 0.92
C ALA A 78 -7.75 2.78 1.48
N PRO A 79 -7.52 3.47 2.62
CA PRO A 79 -8.54 4.33 3.23
C PRO A 79 -8.83 5.53 2.31
N GLN A 80 -10.11 5.84 2.12
CA GLN A 80 -10.57 7.03 1.40
C GLN A 80 -10.75 8.23 2.32
N THR A 81 -10.92 7.96 3.61
CA THR A 81 -11.04 8.96 4.67
C THR A 81 -10.15 8.59 5.84
N SER A 82 -9.70 9.57 6.57
CA SER A 82 -8.90 9.40 7.78
C SER A 82 -9.48 10.23 8.93
N PRO A 83 -9.01 10.03 10.18
CA PRO A 83 -9.37 10.91 11.30
C PRO A 83 -9.01 12.38 11.06
N TRP A 84 -8.05 12.63 10.17
CA TRP A 84 -7.55 13.98 9.84
C TRP A 84 -8.25 14.61 8.63
N GLY A 85 -9.18 13.88 7.98
CA GLY A 85 -9.96 14.36 6.85
C GLY A 85 -9.91 13.44 5.62
N PRO A 86 -10.42 13.91 4.47
CA PRO A 86 -10.33 13.18 3.21
C PRO A 86 -8.88 12.91 2.82
N VAL A 87 -8.57 11.67 2.43
CA VAL A 87 -7.22 11.27 2.03
C VAL A 87 -6.89 11.87 0.67
N GLN A 88 -5.78 12.59 0.58
CA GLN A 88 -5.24 13.16 -0.66
C GLN A 88 -4.20 12.23 -1.29
N THR A 89 -3.29 11.70 -0.48
CA THR A 89 -2.33 10.67 -0.93
C THR A 89 -2.35 9.48 0.01
N CYS A 90 -2.07 8.30 -0.54
CA CYS A 90 -2.03 7.06 0.22
C CYS A 90 -0.92 6.16 -0.34
N ASP A 91 0.16 6.01 0.42
CA ASP A 91 1.26 5.10 0.12
C ASP A 91 1.12 3.82 0.95
N THR A 92 1.18 2.65 0.32
CA THR A 92 1.19 1.38 1.04
C THR A 92 2.60 1.04 1.48
N LEU A 93 2.86 1.03 2.78
CA LEU A 93 4.17 0.68 3.36
C LEU A 93 4.39 -0.85 3.34
N CYS A 94 3.38 -1.59 3.74
CA CYS A 94 3.27 -3.04 3.59
C CYS A 94 1.78 -3.43 3.61
N PRO A 95 1.40 -4.69 3.34
CA PRO A 95 0.00 -5.09 3.34
C PRO A 95 -0.76 -4.66 4.59
N GLY A 96 -1.81 -3.85 4.41
CA GLY A 96 -2.65 -3.33 5.49
C GLY A 96 -2.07 -2.15 6.29
N VAL A 97 -0.93 -1.59 5.87
CA VAL A 97 -0.33 -0.40 6.50
C VAL A 97 -0.20 0.72 5.46
N PHE A 98 -0.86 1.81 5.72
CA PHE A 98 -1.00 2.93 4.80
C PHE A 98 -0.45 4.21 5.43
N LEU A 99 0.42 4.91 4.70
CA LEU A 99 0.83 6.27 5.01
C LEU A 99 -0.10 7.21 4.25
N VAL A 100 -0.85 8.04 4.96
CA VAL A 100 -1.85 8.91 4.36
C VAL A 100 -1.55 10.37 4.65
N THR A 101 -1.85 11.23 3.68
CA THR A 101 -1.84 12.68 3.87
C THR A 101 -3.21 13.26 3.54
N THR A 102 -3.54 14.35 4.20
CA THR A 102 -4.73 15.17 3.98
C THR A 102 -4.32 16.62 3.69
N ALA A 103 -5.26 17.54 3.66
CA ALA A 103 -4.96 18.95 3.41
C ALA A 103 -4.13 19.62 4.53
N SER A 104 -4.17 19.11 5.76
CA SER A 104 -3.54 19.75 6.93
C SER A 104 -2.68 18.81 7.77
N HIS A 105 -2.99 17.53 7.80
CA HIS A 105 -2.34 16.52 8.63
C HIS A 105 -2.22 15.19 7.89
N GLY A 106 -1.50 14.25 8.51
CA GLY A 106 -1.34 12.91 8.00
C GLY A 106 -1.03 11.90 9.10
N GLY A 107 -0.58 10.73 8.68
CA GLY A 107 -0.16 9.69 9.59
C GLY A 107 -0.27 8.30 9.00
N THR A 108 -0.04 7.31 9.83
CA THR A 108 -0.14 5.91 9.42
C THR A 108 -1.46 5.31 9.89
N MET A 109 -2.15 4.63 8.96
CA MET A 109 -3.35 3.86 9.22
C MET A 109 -3.07 2.37 9.04
N VAL A 110 -3.26 1.58 10.09
CA VAL A 110 -3.05 0.13 10.09
C VAL A 110 -4.40 -0.55 10.16
N ALA A 111 -4.78 -1.32 9.13
CA ALA A 111 -6.03 -2.08 9.13
C ALA A 111 -6.10 -2.99 10.36
N SER A 112 -7.29 -3.11 10.97
CA SER A 112 -7.46 -3.88 12.21
C SER A 112 -6.97 -5.31 12.08
N GLU A 113 -7.19 -5.94 10.91
CA GLU A 113 -6.76 -7.30 10.59
C GLU A 113 -5.22 -7.40 10.45
N ALA A 114 -4.57 -6.32 10.01
CA ALA A 114 -3.11 -6.24 9.91
C ALA A 114 -2.44 -5.85 11.22
N ALA A 115 -3.18 -5.37 12.21
CA ALA A 115 -2.61 -4.88 13.47
C ALA A 115 -1.82 -5.93 14.26
N ALA A 116 -1.95 -7.23 13.92
CA ALA A 116 -1.13 -8.30 14.51
C ALA A 116 0.38 -8.12 14.26
N ILE A 117 0.76 -7.39 13.20
CA ILE A 117 2.18 -7.08 12.92
C ILE A 117 2.81 -6.13 13.94
N LEU A 118 2.00 -5.36 14.67
CA LEU A 118 2.47 -4.43 15.68
C LEU A 118 2.60 -5.11 17.05
N SER A 119 3.62 -4.75 17.82
CA SER A 119 3.75 -5.17 19.21
C SER A 119 2.61 -4.65 20.09
N PRO A 120 2.31 -5.30 21.23
CA PRO A 120 1.31 -4.78 22.16
C PRO A 120 1.61 -3.35 22.64
N ALA A 121 2.89 -3.01 22.80
CA ALA A 121 3.31 -1.65 23.19
C ALA A 121 3.04 -0.64 22.08
N ALA A 122 3.35 -0.97 20.83
CA ALA A 122 3.06 -0.12 19.67
C ALA A 122 1.55 0.15 19.49
N LYS A 123 0.72 -0.88 19.66
CA LYS A 123 -0.75 -0.75 19.56
C LYS A 123 -1.33 0.25 20.57
N LYS A 124 -0.71 0.42 21.73
CA LYS A 124 -1.16 1.38 22.75
C LYS A 124 -0.87 2.84 22.37
N CYS A 125 0.04 3.08 21.44
CA CYS A 125 0.39 4.43 20.99
C CYS A 125 -0.64 5.00 20.00
N GLY A 126 -1.36 4.13 19.28
CA GLY A 126 -2.38 4.53 18.30
C GLY A 126 -3.78 4.61 18.90
N PHE A 127 -4.70 5.13 18.11
CA PHE A 127 -6.13 5.18 18.43
C PHE A 127 -6.95 4.54 17.30
N LYS A 128 -8.17 4.07 17.61
CA LYS A 128 -9.03 3.38 16.65
C LYS A 128 -9.94 4.36 15.92
N ASP A 129 -10.03 4.22 14.60
CA ASP A 129 -11.04 4.87 13.75
C ASP A 129 -11.45 3.96 12.59
N LYS A 130 -12.75 3.76 12.41
CA LYS A 130 -13.39 3.10 11.24
C LYS A 130 -12.67 1.82 10.74
N GLY A 131 -12.27 0.94 11.64
CA GLY A 131 -11.61 -0.33 11.28
C GLY A 131 -10.09 -0.22 11.10
N TYR A 132 -9.50 0.92 11.47
CA TYR A 132 -8.06 1.14 11.47
C TYR A 132 -7.56 1.47 12.88
N LEU A 133 -6.29 1.15 13.11
CA LEU A 133 -5.48 1.71 14.18
C LEU A 133 -4.65 2.84 13.57
N CYS A 134 -4.86 4.05 14.03
CA CYS A 134 -4.34 5.29 13.46
C CYS A 134 -3.21 5.86 14.32
N PHE A 135 -2.18 6.41 13.67
CA PHE A 135 -0.99 6.97 14.28
C PHE A 135 -0.68 8.30 13.61
N GLU A 136 -0.77 9.38 14.35
CA GLU A 136 -0.60 10.74 13.86
C GLU A 136 0.88 11.02 13.50
N GLU A 137 1.12 11.80 12.43
CA GLU A 137 2.43 12.01 11.79
C GLU A 137 3.48 12.63 12.74
N ASP A 138 3.10 13.62 13.55
CA ASP A 138 4.07 14.36 14.37
C ASP A 138 4.47 13.59 15.64
N ALA A 139 3.62 12.68 16.13
CA ALA A 139 3.82 12.06 17.44
C ALA A 139 3.96 10.53 17.40
N GLN A 140 3.14 9.83 16.64
CA GLN A 140 2.97 8.38 16.79
C GLN A 140 3.41 7.57 15.56
N GLU A 141 3.42 8.14 14.37
CA GLU A 141 3.79 7.47 13.10
C GLU A 141 5.16 6.78 13.21
N SER A 142 6.13 7.43 13.86
CA SER A 142 7.46 6.91 14.08
C SER A 142 7.48 5.52 14.76
N VAL A 143 6.46 5.23 15.59
CA VAL A 143 6.30 3.91 16.25
C VAL A 143 6.05 2.84 15.20
N VAL A 144 5.14 3.08 14.25
CA VAL A 144 4.82 2.14 13.17
C VAL A 144 6.03 1.94 12.26
N LEU A 145 6.67 3.02 11.81
CA LEU A 145 7.86 2.94 10.96
C LEU A 145 8.97 2.11 11.64
N ARG A 146 9.18 2.27 12.95
CA ARG A 146 10.17 1.50 13.71
C ARG A 146 9.82 0.02 13.78
N GLU A 147 8.55 -0.32 14.04
CA GLU A 147 8.08 -1.71 14.05
C GLU A 147 8.31 -2.40 12.70
N LEU A 148 8.00 -1.70 11.60
CA LEU A 148 8.17 -2.22 10.25
C LEU A 148 9.64 -2.41 9.89
N LEU A 149 10.52 -1.47 10.26
CA LEU A 149 11.97 -1.57 10.06
C LEU A 149 12.57 -2.75 10.84
N ASP A 150 12.25 -2.86 12.13
CA ASP A 150 12.76 -3.94 12.99
C ASP A 150 12.36 -5.34 12.48
N LYS A 151 11.16 -5.45 11.92
CA LYS A 151 10.63 -6.70 11.35
C LYS A 151 10.96 -6.90 9.87
N LYS A 152 11.69 -5.97 9.26
CA LYS A 152 12.05 -5.98 7.83
C LYS A 152 10.85 -6.07 6.89
N LEU A 153 9.69 -5.55 7.32
CA LEU A 153 8.47 -5.47 6.52
C LEU A 153 8.45 -4.24 5.61
N TRP A 154 9.28 -3.26 5.92
CA TRP A 154 9.49 -2.05 5.14
C TRP A 154 10.95 -1.63 5.22
N LYS A 155 11.41 -0.88 4.24
CA LYS A 155 12.76 -0.30 4.18
C LYS A 155 12.68 1.19 3.90
N VAL A 156 13.63 1.95 4.42
CA VAL A 156 13.76 3.38 4.11
C VAL A 156 13.86 3.56 2.59
N PRO A 157 13.03 4.41 1.96
CA PRO A 157 13.04 4.64 0.53
C PRO A 157 14.40 5.09 0.00
N ASP A 158 14.77 4.66 -1.21
CA ASP A 158 16.10 4.95 -1.80
C ASP A 158 16.31 6.43 -2.11
N ARG A 159 15.23 7.23 -2.24
CA ARG A 159 15.29 8.70 -2.34
C ARG A 159 15.87 9.38 -1.10
N ILE A 160 15.85 8.72 0.06
CA ILE A 160 16.44 9.22 1.31
C ILE A 160 17.92 8.86 1.30
N ARG A 161 18.78 9.86 1.12
CA ARG A 161 20.23 9.67 0.99
C ARG A 161 20.86 9.19 2.29
N ASP A 162 20.53 9.83 3.40
CA ASP A 162 21.05 9.47 4.72
C ASP A 162 20.00 8.64 5.50
N LYS A 163 20.04 7.32 5.28
CA LYS A 163 19.14 6.38 5.92
C LYS A 163 19.39 6.28 7.44
N ALA A 164 20.65 6.43 7.86
CA ALA A 164 21.01 6.37 9.28
C ALA A 164 20.44 7.58 10.04
N ALA A 165 20.59 8.78 9.50
CA ALA A 165 20.00 9.98 10.07
C ALA A 165 18.47 9.91 10.09
N PHE A 166 17.84 9.33 9.06
CA PHE A 166 16.41 9.13 9.01
C PHE A 166 15.93 8.19 10.13
N GLU A 167 16.61 7.05 10.33
CA GLU A 167 16.28 6.11 11.42
C GLU A 167 16.53 6.74 12.81
N GLU A 168 17.56 7.56 12.97
CA GLU A 168 17.81 8.25 14.24
C GLU A 168 16.74 9.33 14.51
N ASN A 169 16.22 9.99 13.48
CA ASN A 169 15.07 10.89 13.62
C ASN A 169 13.82 10.14 14.11
N ILE A 170 13.52 8.96 13.55
CA ILE A 170 12.46 8.07 14.04
C ILE A 170 12.70 7.75 15.52
N ASN A 171 13.89 7.31 15.91
CA ASN A 171 14.21 6.96 17.30
C ASN A 171 14.06 8.15 18.23
N ARG A 172 14.48 9.34 17.81
CA ARG A 172 14.37 10.57 18.58
C ARG A 172 12.90 10.96 18.81
N SER A 173 12.07 10.91 17.76
CA SER A 173 10.64 11.16 17.87
C SER A 173 9.98 10.19 18.85
N ILE A 174 10.31 8.89 18.76
CA ILE A 174 9.77 7.88 19.68
C ILE A 174 10.17 8.17 21.13
N ARG A 175 11.45 8.49 21.39
CA ARG A 175 11.92 8.82 22.76
C ARG A 175 11.19 10.03 23.34
N GLN A 176 10.88 10.98 22.51
CA GLN A 176 10.21 12.22 22.91
C GLN A 176 8.72 12.01 23.16
N TYR A 177 8.01 11.36 22.25
CA TYR A 177 6.54 11.30 22.26
C TYR A 177 5.98 9.97 22.75
N ASN A 178 6.75 8.88 22.66
CA ASN A 178 6.32 7.51 23.03
C ASN A 178 7.38 6.79 23.87
N PRO A 179 7.80 7.38 25.03
CA PRO A 179 8.91 6.83 25.82
C PRO A 179 8.61 5.44 26.39
N ASP A 180 7.35 5.11 26.69
CA ASP A 180 6.95 3.78 27.18
C ASP A 180 7.13 2.70 26.13
N TYR A 181 6.74 3.00 24.87
CA TYR A 181 7.04 2.11 23.75
C TYR A 181 8.55 1.93 23.59
N TRP A 182 9.33 3.01 23.64
CA TRP A 182 10.77 2.93 23.51
C TRP A 182 11.38 2.00 24.56
N ARG A 183 11.01 2.14 25.84
CA ARG A 183 11.47 1.26 26.93
C ARG A 183 11.09 -0.20 26.67
N SER A 184 9.85 -0.47 26.34
CA SER A 184 9.38 -1.82 26.02
C SER A 184 10.17 -2.47 24.87
N ARG A 185 10.45 -1.68 23.81
CA ARG A 185 11.26 -2.15 22.67
C ARG A 185 12.68 -2.49 23.09
N GLN A 186 13.36 -1.65 23.90
CA GLN A 186 14.72 -1.90 24.37
C GLN A 186 14.79 -3.18 25.20
N SER A 187 13.89 -3.35 26.16
CA SER A 187 13.82 -4.59 26.96
C SER A 187 13.61 -5.84 26.09
N GLY A 188 12.79 -5.75 25.05
CA GLY A 188 12.59 -6.85 24.10
C GLY A 188 13.86 -7.19 23.30
N ILE A 189 14.65 -6.19 22.92
CA ILE A 189 15.92 -6.38 22.20
C ILE A 189 16.96 -7.05 23.13
N GLU A 190 17.05 -6.61 24.38
CA GLU A 190 17.96 -7.17 25.38
C GLU A 190 17.65 -8.64 25.66
N ALA A 191 16.37 -8.96 25.94
CA ALA A 191 15.92 -10.32 26.14
C ALA A 191 16.20 -11.25 24.95
N ALA A 192 16.04 -10.73 23.72
CA ALA A 192 16.33 -11.48 22.51
C ALA A 192 17.84 -11.72 22.28
N LYS A 193 18.72 -10.87 22.81
CA LYS A 193 20.18 -11.06 22.78
C LYS A 193 20.60 -12.12 23.79
N GLU A 194 20.06 -12.07 24.99
CA GLU A 194 20.34 -13.07 26.07
C GLU A 194 19.91 -14.48 25.66
N ALA A 195 18.74 -14.61 24.99
CA ALA A 195 18.24 -15.91 24.53
C ALA A 195 19.05 -16.54 23.38
N ARG A 196 20.02 -15.81 22.80
CA ARG A 196 20.88 -16.28 21.69
C ARG A 196 22.29 -16.67 22.16
N GLN A 197 22.63 -16.42 23.44
CA GLN A 197 23.88 -16.79 24.10
C GLN A 197 23.72 -18.12 24.81
#